data_63415f60a6dea94ee91cf20d8c9ef287
#
_entry.id   63415f60a6dea94ee91cf20d8c9ef287
#
_cell.length_a   1.000
_cell.length_b   1.000
_cell.length_c   1.000
_cell.angle_alpha   90.00
_cell.angle_beta   90.00
_cell.angle_gamma   90.00
#
_symmetry.space_group_name_H-M   'P 1'
#
loop_
_entity.id
_entity.type
_entity.pdbx_description
1 polymer ?
#
loop_
_entity_poly.entity_id
_entity_poly.type
_entity_poly.pdbx_seq_one_letter_code
_entity_poly.pdbx_strand_id
1 'polypeptide(L)'
;MRRWVSPLLLVAIVFLLWPNISPAPIIYRPGEGWSYESRGAMGKWRRDRAKAQLDVAKEAAAKEDWRTVYKAAKRTVHEWPLSDYAPEAQQLLAQSYEARGDDERAFKEYQKLLRYYPQNVDYEEVQKRQMLIADRFLGGQRFKLWGKIPLYRSWKKSAEMYQEVVNVGPQSEVAPMAQMKAGEAWEKRADGFHVSERERHKDFGRAVEAYKKAYEEYQTDDTVAAEALYKKGTSYENQSKDAEYDQEVTMEAINAYEDMLALYPGTPKAEDASQRIAKMKTEQARGSITIAKFYEKKKKWHGAKVYYDRAIDLAPDSEHGQRAKERLAVIAKYMDETDAVETE
;
A
#
# COMPACT_ATOMS: atom_id res chain seq x y z
N MET A 1 30.97 -0.40 81.50
CA MET A 1 29.61 -0.88 81.25
C MET A 1 29.21 -0.52 79.84
N ARG A 2 29.30 -1.47 78.88
CA ARG A 2 28.84 -1.30 77.49
C ARG A 2 27.33 -1.57 77.45
N ARG A 3 26.51 -0.54 77.23
CA ARG A 3 25.08 -0.67 77.01
C ARG A 3 24.86 -1.24 75.62
N TRP A 4 24.46 -2.49 75.51
CA TRP A 4 24.00 -3.09 74.24
C TRP A 4 22.60 -2.51 73.90
N VAL A 5 22.55 -1.69 72.92
CA VAL A 5 21.25 -1.27 72.33
C VAL A 5 20.66 -2.48 71.62
N SER A 6 19.50 -2.92 72.11
CA SER A 6 18.83 -4.10 71.57
C SER A 6 18.63 -3.94 70.08
N PRO A 7 18.93 -4.97 69.23
CA PRO A 7 18.73 -4.89 67.79
C PRO A 7 17.24 -4.65 67.37
N LEU A 8 16.32 -4.99 68.30
CA LEU A 8 14.91 -4.66 68.19
C LEU A 8 14.62 -3.15 68.18
N LEU A 9 15.40 -2.37 68.96
CA LEU A 9 15.26 -0.91 69.03
C LEU A 9 15.76 -0.24 67.73
N LEU A 10 16.79 -0.79 67.07
CA LEU A 10 17.29 -0.33 65.79
C LEU A 10 16.34 -0.63 64.72
N VAL A 11 15.68 -1.81 64.66
CA VAL A 11 14.63 -2.16 63.65
C VAL A 11 13.41 -1.26 63.84
N ALA A 12 12.99 -0.97 65.06
CA ALA A 12 11.86 -0.05 65.33
C ALA A 12 12.18 1.38 64.90
N ILE A 13 13.38 1.87 65.01
CA ILE A 13 13.81 3.19 64.55
C ILE A 13 13.85 3.24 63.01
N VAL A 14 14.28 2.19 62.34
CA VAL A 14 14.26 2.10 60.87
C VAL A 14 12.83 2.12 60.33
N PHE A 15 11.87 1.46 61.01
CA PHE A 15 10.45 1.52 60.64
C PHE A 15 9.80 2.90 60.88
N LEU A 16 10.23 3.63 61.91
CA LEU A 16 9.76 4.98 62.22
C LEU A 16 10.37 6.06 61.30
N LEU A 17 11.54 5.79 60.72
CA LEU A 17 12.22 6.68 59.79
C LEU A 17 11.86 6.35 58.31
N TRP A 18 11.08 5.27 58.04
CA TRP A 18 10.58 5.02 56.69
C TRP A 18 9.63 6.18 56.32
N PRO A 19 9.94 6.93 55.28
CA PRO A 19 9.06 8.02 54.89
C PRO A 19 7.69 7.38 54.62
N ASN A 20 6.65 7.82 55.32
CA ASN A 20 5.28 7.50 55.02
C ASN A 20 4.99 8.09 53.63
N ILE A 21 5.34 7.34 52.58
CA ILE A 21 4.93 7.64 51.23
C ILE A 21 3.44 7.32 51.22
N SER A 22 2.62 8.30 51.59
CA SER A 22 1.18 8.21 51.37
C SER A 22 0.99 7.98 49.88
N PRO A 23 0.37 6.85 49.46
CA PRO A 23 0.06 6.68 48.05
C PRO A 23 -0.73 7.90 47.61
N ALA A 24 -0.33 8.50 46.50
CA ALA A 24 -1.07 9.61 45.93
C ALA A 24 -2.53 9.20 45.77
N PRO A 25 -3.51 10.01 46.22
CA PRO A 25 -4.90 9.64 46.16
C PRO A 25 -5.30 9.43 44.71
N ILE A 26 -6.04 8.33 44.43
CA ILE A 26 -6.70 8.12 43.16
C ILE A 26 -7.96 8.97 43.20
N ILE A 27 -8.08 9.89 42.28
CA ILE A 27 -9.22 10.81 42.18
C ILE A 27 -9.94 10.58 40.84
N TYR A 28 -11.26 10.41 40.90
CA TYR A 28 -12.10 10.43 39.73
C TYR A 28 -12.50 11.87 39.40
N ARG A 29 -12.35 12.26 38.12
CA ARG A 29 -12.80 13.56 37.62
C ARG A 29 -13.62 13.35 36.36
N PRO A 30 -14.81 13.97 36.24
CA PRO A 30 -15.60 13.95 35.02
C PRO A 30 -14.76 14.43 33.83
N GLY A 31 -14.78 13.67 32.71
CA GLY A 31 -14.01 13.96 31.51
C GLY A 31 -12.52 13.63 31.57
N GLU A 32 -11.97 13.36 32.76
CA GLU A 32 -10.55 12.96 32.93
C GLU A 32 -10.39 11.50 33.37
N GLY A 33 -11.48 10.89 33.93
CA GLY A 33 -11.46 9.54 34.48
C GLY A 33 -10.69 9.45 35.81
N TRP A 34 -10.23 8.24 36.15
CA TRP A 34 -9.43 7.97 37.34
C TRP A 34 -7.98 8.40 37.11
N SER A 35 -7.42 9.22 37.97
CA SER A 35 -6.03 9.67 37.89
C SER A 35 -5.35 9.72 39.26
N TYR A 36 -4.03 9.50 39.28
CA TYR A 36 -3.21 9.74 40.44
C TYR A 36 -2.81 11.21 40.53
N GLU A 37 -3.01 11.85 41.67
CA GLU A 37 -2.54 13.21 41.87
C GLU A 37 -1.03 13.21 42.13
N SER A 38 -0.23 13.49 41.09
CA SER A 38 1.23 13.55 41.28
C SER A 38 1.63 14.87 41.92
N ARG A 39 2.30 14.82 43.06
CA ARG A 39 2.92 15.98 43.73
C ARG A 39 4.22 16.42 43.04
N GLY A 40 4.22 16.53 41.72
CA GLY A 40 5.40 16.94 40.97
C GLY A 40 5.44 18.46 40.72
N ALA A 41 6.62 19.06 40.80
CA ALA A 41 6.81 20.48 40.48
C ALA A 41 6.31 20.76 39.05
N MET A 42 5.39 21.73 38.91
CA MET A 42 4.90 22.19 37.63
C MET A 42 6.02 22.92 36.88
N GLY A 43 6.54 22.31 35.82
CA GLY A 43 7.48 22.97 34.91
C GLY A 43 6.75 23.83 33.87
N LYS A 44 7.52 24.49 33.00
CA LYS A 44 6.95 25.40 31.95
C LYS A 44 5.82 24.80 31.12
N TRP A 45 5.83 23.49 30.90
CA TRP A 45 4.87 22.78 30.03
C TRP A 45 4.11 21.64 30.73
N ARG A 46 4.38 21.31 32.01
CA ARG A 46 3.70 20.23 32.75
C ARG A 46 2.51 20.78 33.53
N ARG A 47 1.39 20.05 33.49
CA ARG A 47 0.18 20.30 34.29
C ARG A 47 -0.29 18.99 34.91
N ASP A 48 -1.03 19.09 36.01
CA ASP A 48 -1.51 17.92 36.77
C ASP A 48 -2.89 17.41 36.25
N ARG A 49 -3.51 18.14 35.34
CA ARG A 49 -4.84 17.83 34.81
C ARG A 49 -4.78 17.69 33.30
N ALA A 50 -5.54 16.72 32.76
CA ALA A 50 -5.61 16.44 31.34
C ALA A 50 -6.00 17.66 30.51
N LYS A 51 -7.06 18.36 30.91
CA LYS A 51 -7.51 19.60 30.25
C LYS A 51 -6.40 20.66 30.21
N ALA A 52 -5.85 21.00 31.36
CA ALA A 52 -4.80 22.02 31.46
C ALA A 52 -3.53 21.62 30.69
N GLN A 53 -3.22 20.31 30.63
CA GLN A 53 -2.09 19.79 29.86
C GLN A 53 -2.35 19.90 28.34
N LEU A 54 -3.58 19.64 27.89
CA LEU A 54 -4.00 19.86 26.51
C LEU A 54 -3.96 21.35 26.14
N ASP A 55 -4.44 22.24 27.03
CA ASP A 55 -4.42 23.69 26.80
C ASP A 55 -2.99 24.20 26.55
N VAL A 56 -1.98 23.68 27.27
CA VAL A 56 -0.56 23.97 26.99
C VAL A 56 -0.16 23.52 25.57
N ALA A 57 -0.65 22.36 25.11
CA ALA A 57 -0.35 21.90 23.77
C ALA A 57 -1.01 22.79 22.71
N LYS A 58 -2.27 23.24 22.93
CA LYS A 58 -3.01 24.15 22.06
C LYS A 58 -2.36 25.53 21.96
N GLU A 59 -1.99 26.10 23.09
CA GLU A 59 -1.29 27.39 23.13
C GLU A 59 0.06 27.33 22.42
N ALA A 60 0.79 26.22 22.58
CA ALA A 60 2.04 26.01 21.91
C ALA A 60 1.84 25.81 20.40
N ALA A 61 0.78 25.12 19.98
CA ALA A 61 0.43 24.95 18.57
C ALA A 61 0.10 26.27 17.90
N ALA A 62 -0.66 27.16 18.56
CA ALA A 62 -0.96 28.49 18.09
C ALA A 62 0.29 29.38 17.90
N LYS A 63 1.38 29.04 18.58
CA LYS A 63 2.70 29.72 18.48
C LYS A 63 3.68 28.94 17.60
N GLU A 64 3.23 27.87 16.96
CA GLU A 64 4.08 26.94 16.18
C GLU A 64 5.27 26.35 16.94
N ASP A 65 5.22 26.36 18.29
CA ASP A 65 6.23 25.68 19.11
C ASP A 65 5.96 24.16 19.15
N TRP A 66 6.21 23.53 18.01
CA TRP A 66 6.00 22.09 17.81
C TRP A 66 6.80 21.19 18.77
N ARG A 67 7.86 21.73 19.38
CA ARG A 67 8.62 21.00 20.40
C ARG A 67 7.84 20.90 21.72
N THR A 68 7.19 21.98 22.13
CA THR A 68 6.32 22.01 23.30
C THR A 68 5.02 21.26 23.04
N VAL A 69 4.40 21.42 21.86
CA VAL A 69 3.24 20.61 21.42
C VAL A 69 3.53 19.13 21.61
N TYR A 70 4.63 18.64 21.04
CA TYR A 70 5.02 17.23 21.15
C TYR A 70 5.10 16.76 22.63
N LYS A 71 5.74 17.53 23.49
CA LYS A 71 5.92 17.15 24.90
C LYS A 71 4.59 17.15 25.67
N ALA A 72 3.80 18.19 25.46
CA ALA A 72 2.53 18.37 26.18
C ALA A 72 1.48 17.36 25.70
N ALA A 73 1.28 17.23 24.41
CA ALA A 73 0.34 16.30 23.81
C ALA A 73 0.68 14.84 24.12
N LYS A 74 1.97 14.46 23.97
CA LYS A 74 2.43 13.11 24.34
C LYS A 74 2.15 12.78 25.80
N ARG A 75 2.34 13.74 26.72
CA ARG A 75 2.01 13.53 28.13
C ARG A 75 0.52 13.35 28.34
N THR A 76 -0.34 14.14 27.68
CA THR A 76 -1.80 14.00 27.80
C THR A 76 -2.23 12.59 27.39
N VAL A 77 -1.80 12.12 26.25
CA VAL A 77 -2.16 10.80 25.72
C VAL A 77 -1.63 9.67 26.63
N HIS A 78 -0.44 9.83 27.22
CA HIS A 78 0.17 8.79 28.03
C HIS A 78 -0.41 8.71 29.44
N GLU A 79 -0.62 9.86 30.10
CA GLU A 79 -1.09 9.92 31.48
C GLU A 79 -2.62 9.79 31.61
N TRP A 80 -3.36 10.26 30.59
CA TRP A 80 -4.82 10.28 30.57
C TRP A 80 -5.42 9.73 29.25
N PRO A 81 -5.11 8.48 28.88
CA PRO A 81 -5.52 7.93 27.57
C PRO A 81 -7.04 7.77 27.41
N LEU A 82 -7.77 7.69 28.52
CA LEU A 82 -9.23 7.52 28.54
C LEU A 82 -9.98 8.84 28.82
N SER A 83 -9.28 9.96 28.81
CA SER A 83 -9.93 11.27 29.00
C SER A 83 -10.53 11.78 27.70
N ASP A 84 -11.57 12.61 27.81
CA ASP A 84 -12.20 13.30 26.68
C ASP A 84 -11.21 14.23 25.94
N TYR A 85 -10.06 14.51 26.55
CA TYR A 85 -8.99 15.35 26.01
C TYR A 85 -7.92 14.58 25.25
N ALA A 86 -7.91 13.27 25.36
CA ALA A 86 -6.92 12.40 24.71
C ALA A 86 -7.01 12.40 23.18
N PRO A 87 -8.21 12.39 22.54
CA PRO A 87 -8.30 12.41 21.08
C PRO A 87 -7.64 13.64 20.48
N GLU A 88 -7.98 14.83 20.98
CA GLU A 88 -7.41 16.09 20.48
C GLU A 88 -5.89 16.17 20.75
N ALA A 89 -5.45 15.69 21.91
CA ALA A 89 -4.02 15.57 22.20
C ALA A 89 -3.30 14.62 21.24
N GLN A 90 -3.92 13.49 20.90
CA GLN A 90 -3.38 12.53 19.94
C GLN A 90 -3.24 13.14 18.54
N GLN A 91 -4.22 13.95 18.13
CA GLN A 91 -4.17 14.68 16.87
C GLN A 91 -3.03 15.72 16.87
N LEU A 92 -2.90 16.52 17.92
CA LEU A 92 -1.80 17.48 18.08
C LEU A 92 -0.44 16.79 18.11
N LEU A 93 -0.35 15.60 18.71
CA LEU A 93 0.87 14.81 18.71
C LEU A 93 1.26 14.40 17.29
N ALA A 94 0.31 13.90 16.49
CA ALA A 94 0.53 13.56 15.09
C ALA A 94 0.97 14.78 14.27
N GLN A 95 0.25 15.91 14.40
CA GLN A 95 0.61 17.18 13.76
C GLN A 95 2.01 17.67 14.14
N SER A 96 2.40 17.50 15.42
CA SER A 96 3.74 17.89 15.88
C SER A 96 4.85 17.09 15.22
N TYR A 97 4.62 15.81 14.92
CA TYR A 97 5.57 14.99 14.18
C TYR A 97 5.62 15.43 12.71
N GLU A 98 4.46 15.68 12.10
CA GLU A 98 4.36 16.14 10.72
C GLU A 98 5.08 17.48 10.51
N ALA A 99 4.79 18.48 11.34
CA ALA A 99 5.44 19.79 11.29
C ALA A 99 6.97 19.75 11.49
N ARG A 100 7.46 18.72 12.18
CA ARG A 100 8.89 18.47 12.37
C ARG A 100 9.50 17.57 11.28
N GLY A 101 8.71 17.25 10.24
CA GLY A 101 9.12 16.41 9.12
C GLY A 101 9.36 14.94 9.50
N ASP A 102 8.75 14.46 10.58
CA ASP A 102 8.80 13.05 10.99
C ASP A 102 7.51 12.35 10.56
N ASP A 103 7.31 12.31 9.24
CA ASP A 103 6.07 11.84 8.61
C ASP A 103 5.76 10.37 8.93
N GLU A 104 6.78 9.53 9.09
CA GLU A 104 6.56 8.11 9.46
C GLU A 104 5.91 7.98 10.84
N ARG A 105 6.34 8.80 11.81
CA ARG A 105 5.71 8.81 13.13
C ARG A 105 4.38 9.52 13.12
N ALA A 106 4.25 10.62 12.37
CA ALA A 106 2.97 11.30 12.18
C ALA A 106 1.90 10.33 11.67
N PHE A 107 2.20 9.56 10.63
CA PHE A 107 1.31 8.55 10.09
C PHE A 107 0.85 7.54 11.15
N LYS A 108 1.79 7.02 11.95
CA LYS A 108 1.48 6.06 13.03
C LYS A 108 0.62 6.68 14.13
N GLU A 109 0.84 7.93 14.48
CA GLU A 109 0.01 8.60 15.51
C GLU A 109 -1.38 8.92 14.96
N TYR A 110 -1.55 9.24 13.67
CA TYR A 110 -2.84 9.32 13.02
C TYR A 110 -3.56 7.96 12.97
N GLN A 111 -2.85 6.85 12.71
CA GLN A 111 -3.43 5.51 12.80
C GLN A 111 -3.96 5.19 14.21
N LYS A 112 -3.19 5.55 15.25
CA LYS A 112 -3.63 5.39 16.64
C LYS A 112 -4.87 6.22 16.94
N LEU A 113 -4.93 7.45 16.41
CA LEU A 113 -6.08 8.34 16.58
C LEU A 113 -7.36 7.68 16.03
N LEU A 114 -7.34 7.18 14.80
CA LEU A 114 -8.47 6.51 14.18
C LEU A 114 -8.83 5.18 14.86
N ARG A 115 -7.84 4.45 15.36
CA ARG A 115 -8.07 3.15 16.01
C ARG A 115 -8.64 3.27 17.42
N TYR A 116 -8.15 4.23 18.21
CA TYR A 116 -8.53 4.34 19.62
C TYR A 116 -9.64 5.35 19.89
N TYR A 117 -9.81 6.33 18.99
CA TYR A 117 -10.75 7.43 19.18
C TYR A 117 -11.63 7.71 17.94
N PRO A 118 -12.18 6.69 17.27
CA PRO A 118 -12.84 6.87 15.97
C PRO A 118 -14.06 7.81 16.02
N GLN A 119 -14.71 7.90 17.18
CA GLN A 119 -15.94 8.68 17.35
C GLN A 119 -15.69 10.14 17.74
N ASN A 120 -14.46 10.50 18.06
CA ASN A 120 -14.12 11.81 18.62
C ASN A 120 -13.29 12.68 17.66
N VAL A 121 -13.20 12.28 16.40
CA VAL A 121 -12.36 12.95 15.39
C VAL A 121 -13.06 13.03 14.06
N ASP A 122 -12.68 14.00 13.25
CA ASP A 122 -13.02 14.01 11.85
C ASP A 122 -12.22 12.91 11.13
N TYR A 123 -12.91 11.79 10.92
CA TYR A 123 -12.33 10.56 10.37
C TYR A 123 -11.76 10.79 8.96
N GLU A 124 -12.53 11.48 8.11
CA GLU A 124 -12.15 11.76 6.73
C GLU A 124 -10.94 12.69 6.65
N GLU A 125 -10.91 13.75 7.47
CA GLU A 125 -9.75 14.64 7.51
C GLU A 125 -8.47 13.92 7.95
N VAL A 126 -8.55 13.03 8.95
CA VAL A 126 -7.39 12.27 9.39
C VAL A 126 -6.92 11.30 8.30
N GLN A 127 -7.82 10.65 7.59
CA GLN A 127 -7.46 9.79 6.47
C GLN A 127 -6.85 10.56 5.30
N LYS A 128 -7.38 11.73 4.97
CA LYS A 128 -6.78 12.64 3.99
C LYS A 128 -5.35 13.02 4.37
N ARG A 129 -5.09 13.28 5.67
CA ARG A 129 -3.74 13.53 6.17
C ARG A 129 -2.81 12.33 6.00
N GLN A 130 -3.28 11.12 6.32
CA GLN A 130 -2.50 9.91 6.11
C GLN A 130 -2.18 9.68 4.63
N MET A 131 -3.17 9.91 3.75
CA MET A 131 -2.99 9.83 2.30
C MET A 131 -1.90 10.80 1.81
N LEU A 132 -1.95 12.07 2.24
CA LEU A 132 -0.94 13.07 1.89
C LEU A 132 0.47 12.67 2.36
N ILE A 133 0.59 12.06 3.53
CA ILE A 133 1.87 11.54 4.02
C ILE A 133 2.37 10.40 3.12
N ALA A 134 1.50 9.44 2.77
CA ALA A 134 1.84 8.34 1.88
C ALA A 134 2.28 8.86 0.48
N ASP A 135 1.60 9.90 -0.03
CA ASP A 135 1.93 10.58 -1.30
C ASP A 135 3.34 11.18 -1.28
N ARG A 136 3.74 11.81 -0.18
CA ARG A 136 5.11 12.31 -0.04
C ARG A 136 6.15 11.20 -0.18
N PHE A 137 5.91 10.03 0.43
CA PHE A 137 6.82 8.88 0.32
C PHE A 137 6.80 8.25 -1.08
N LEU A 138 5.63 8.16 -1.72
CA LEU A 138 5.51 7.71 -3.12
C LEU A 138 6.24 8.67 -4.07
N GLY A 139 6.18 9.97 -3.82
CA GLY A 139 6.91 11.02 -4.52
C GLY A 139 8.43 11.00 -4.30
N GLY A 140 8.94 10.10 -3.45
CA GLY A 140 10.37 9.89 -3.26
C GLY A 140 10.96 10.46 -1.97
N GLN A 141 10.13 10.90 -1.02
CA GLN A 141 10.62 11.25 0.31
C GLN A 141 11.33 10.05 0.93
N ARG A 142 12.43 10.30 1.63
CA ARG A 142 13.22 9.24 2.26
C ARG A 142 12.68 8.90 3.65
N PHE A 143 12.61 7.61 3.95
CA PHE A 143 12.40 7.12 5.31
C PHE A 143 13.59 7.46 6.17
N LYS A 144 13.33 7.81 7.44
CA LYS A 144 14.36 8.26 8.37
C LYS A 144 14.77 7.14 9.31
N LEU A 145 16.07 6.90 9.43
CA LEU A 145 16.62 6.04 10.47
C LEU A 145 16.50 6.78 11.83
N TRP A 146 15.86 6.12 12.81
CA TRP A 146 15.55 6.70 14.15
C TRP A 146 14.76 8.02 14.11
N GLY A 147 14.05 8.30 13.02
CA GLY A 147 13.28 9.53 12.85
C GLY A 147 14.13 10.79 12.64
N LYS A 148 15.42 10.66 12.35
CA LYS A 148 16.36 11.81 12.22
C LYS A 148 17.11 11.82 10.90
N ILE A 149 17.71 10.70 10.51
CA ILE A 149 18.60 10.61 9.34
C ILE A 149 17.84 10.08 8.14
N PRO A 150 17.63 10.88 7.07
CA PRO A 150 16.99 10.41 5.85
C PRO A 150 17.91 9.39 5.16
N LEU A 151 17.50 8.12 5.14
CA LEU A 151 18.37 7.04 4.71
C LEU A 151 18.03 6.53 3.31
N TYR A 152 16.80 6.05 3.10
CA TYR A 152 16.43 5.33 1.89
C TYR A 152 15.01 5.63 1.43
N ARG A 153 14.76 5.43 0.15
CA ARG A 153 13.42 5.39 -0.44
C ARG A 153 12.89 3.96 -0.37
N SER A 154 11.60 3.80 -0.13
CA SER A 154 10.97 2.48 -0.10
C SER A 154 9.54 2.55 -0.61
N TRP A 155 9.37 2.25 -1.88
CA TRP A 155 8.04 2.14 -2.47
C TRP A 155 7.21 1.00 -1.85
N LYS A 156 7.88 -0.07 -1.38
CA LYS A 156 7.22 -1.11 -0.58
C LYS A 156 6.52 -0.53 0.65
N LYS A 157 7.24 0.29 1.46
CA LYS A 157 6.63 0.95 2.62
C LYS A 157 5.54 1.94 2.23
N SER A 158 5.67 2.63 1.09
CA SER A 158 4.60 3.50 0.58
C SER A 158 3.36 2.70 0.25
N ALA A 159 3.50 1.54 -0.43
CA ALA A 159 2.38 0.64 -0.70
C ALA A 159 1.72 0.14 0.59
N GLU A 160 2.52 -0.25 1.60
CA GLU A 160 2.03 -0.66 2.91
C GLU A 160 1.25 0.47 3.61
N MET A 161 1.70 1.74 3.51
CA MET A 161 1.00 2.90 4.07
C MET A 161 -0.37 3.10 3.42
N TYR A 162 -0.47 3.02 2.09
CA TYR A 162 -1.75 3.11 1.40
C TYR A 162 -2.68 1.95 1.79
N GLN A 163 -2.16 0.73 1.86
CA GLN A 163 -2.96 -0.41 2.30
C GLN A 163 -3.48 -0.24 3.72
N GLU A 164 -2.71 0.38 4.63
CA GLU A 164 -3.17 0.71 5.98
C GLU A 164 -4.28 1.78 5.98
N VAL A 165 -4.24 2.77 5.08
CA VAL A 165 -5.34 3.73 4.90
C VAL A 165 -6.63 3.00 4.52
N VAL A 166 -6.55 2.09 3.54
CA VAL A 166 -7.70 1.28 3.11
C VAL A 166 -8.20 0.37 4.23
N ASN A 167 -7.30 -0.35 4.93
CA ASN A 167 -7.66 -1.30 5.98
C ASN A 167 -8.38 -0.63 7.16
N VAL A 168 -7.98 0.60 7.50
CA VAL A 168 -8.59 1.36 8.60
C VAL A 168 -9.94 1.91 8.18
N GLY A 169 -10.09 2.41 6.95
CA GLY A 169 -11.32 3.00 6.46
C GLY A 169 -11.66 2.62 5.01
N PRO A 170 -12.12 1.39 4.77
CA PRO A 170 -12.40 0.93 3.41
C PRO A 170 -13.56 1.68 2.72
N GLN A 171 -14.40 2.34 3.50
CA GLN A 171 -15.55 3.11 2.99
C GLN A 171 -15.29 4.63 2.97
N SER A 172 -14.08 5.08 3.25
CA SER A 172 -13.73 6.51 3.22
C SER A 172 -13.59 7.02 1.78
N GLU A 173 -13.76 8.33 1.63
CA GLU A 173 -13.60 9.01 0.32
C GLU A 173 -12.22 8.76 -0.33
N VAL A 174 -11.19 8.58 0.49
CA VAL A 174 -9.81 8.38 -0.01
C VAL A 174 -9.45 6.93 -0.28
N ALA A 175 -10.24 5.96 0.21
CA ALA A 175 -9.92 4.53 0.11
C ALA A 175 -9.77 4.03 -1.34
N PRO A 176 -10.66 4.37 -2.30
CA PRO A 176 -10.49 3.95 -3.68
C PRO A 176 -9.15 4.41 -4.27
N MET A 177 -8.83 5.69 -4.07
CA MET A 177 -7.57 6.24 -4.56
C MET A 177 -6.35 5.67 -3.82
N ALA A 178 -6.45 5.42 -2.51
CA ALA A 178 -5.39 4.78 -1.73
C ALA A 178 -5.10 3.36 -2.25
N GLN A 179 -6.15 2.58 -2.57
CA GLN A 179 -5.99 1.25 -3.15
C GLN A 179 -5.30 1.29 -4.52
N MET A 180 -5.67 2.26 -5.37
CA MET A 180 -5.01 2.49 -6.66
C MET A 180 -3.52 2.87 -6.49
N LYS A 181 -3.22 3.76 -5.57
CA LYS A 181 -1.83 4.19 -5.30
C LYS A 181 -0.98 3.12 -4.63
N ALA A 182 -1.57 2.17 -3.92
CA ALA A 182 -0.85 0.99 -3.46
C ALA A 182 -0.33 0.16 -4.65
N GLY A 183 -1.13 -0.02 -5.69
CA GLY A 183 -0.72 -0.64 -6.95
C GLY A 183 0.41 0.14 -7.64
N GLU A 184 0.26 1.47 -7.78
CA GLU A 184 1.29 2.34 -8.36
C GLU A 184 2.63 2.25 -7.60
N ALA A 185 2.59 2.14 -6.29
CA ALA A 185 3.80 1.99 -5.47
C ALA A 185 4.52 0.66 -5.75
N TRP A 186 3.78 -0.42 -6.00
CA TRP A 186 4.36 -1.69 -6.41
C TRP A 186 4.92 -1.64 -7.83
N GLU A 187 4.23 -1.00 -8.80
CA GLU A 187 4.78 -0.75 -10.15
C GLU A 187 6.09 0.02 -10.07
N LYS A 188 6.13 1.14 -9.34
CA LYS A 188 7.37 1.93 -9.15
C LYS A 188 8.50 1.13 -8.50
N ARG A 189 8.16 0.18 -7.62
CA ARG A 189 9.17 -0.71 -7.05
C ARG A 189 9.69 -1.70 -8.08
N ALA A 190 8.82 -2.27 -8.91
CA ALA A 190 9.18 -3.17 -9.98
C ALA A 190 10.11 -2.52 -11.01
N ASP A 191 9.85 -1.25 -11.34
CA ASP A 191 10.67 -0.45 -12.27
C ASP A 191 12.00 0.05 -11.65
N GLY A 192 12.29 -0.30 -10.41
CA GLY A 192 13.50 0.13 -9.70
C GLY A 192 14.78 -0.42 -10.33
N PHE A 193 15.84 0.42 -10.39
CA PHE A 193 17.09 0.13 -11.10
C PHE A 193 17.86 -1.12 -10.61
N HIS A 194 17.68 -1.54 -9.35
CA HIS A 194 18.40 -2.69 -8.77
C HIS A 194 17.47 -3.86 -8.42
N VAL A 195 16.31 -3.93 -9.06
CA VAL A 195 15.35 -5.01 -8.80
C VAL A 195 15.67 -6.19 -9.71
N SER A 196 15.83 -7.38 -9.12
CA SER A 196 16.01 -8.61 -9.90
C SER A 196 14.74 -8.94 -10.69
N GLU A 197 14.87 -9.61 -11.82
CA GLU A 197 13.74 -10.06 -12.66
C GLU A 197 12.67 -10.80 -11.82
N ARG A 198 13.08 -11.70 -10.94
CA ARG A 198 12.18 -12.44 -10.05
C ARG A 198 11.41 -11.51 -9.07
N GLU A 199 12.07 -10.49 -8.55
CA GLU A 199 11.40 -9.52 -7.66
C GLU A 199 10.49 -8.59 -8.44
N ARG A 200 10.90 -8.15 -9.64
CA ARG A 200 10.10 -7.36 -10.56
C ARG A 200 8.80 -8.07 -10.89
N HIS A 201 8.87 -9.33 -11.30
CA HIS A 201 7.70 -10.17 -11.58
C HIS A 201 6.75 -10.26 -10.37
N LYS A 202 7.28 -10.47 -9.15
CA LYS A 202 6.48 -10.49 -7.93
C LYS A 202 5.84 -9.14 -7.62
N ASP A 203 6.53 -8.04 -7.89
CA ASP A 203 6.03 -6.71 -7.57
C ASP A 203 4.94 -6.28 -8.55
N PHE A 204 5.05 -6.62 -9.85
CA PHE A 204 3.94 -6.46 -10.78
C PHE A 204 2.74 -7.34 -10.38
N GLY A 205 2.96 -8.57 -9.92
CA GLY A 205 1.89 -9.41 -9.38
C GLY A 205 1.18 -8.78 -8.17
N ARG A 206 1.92 -8.08 -7.28
CA ARG A 206 1.31 -7.31 -6.17
C ARG A 206 0.54 -6.08 -6.66
N ALA A 207 1.03 -5.42 -7.71
CA ALA A 207 0.30 -4.32 -8.35
C ALA A 207 -1.01 -4.82 -8.95
N VAL A 208 -0.99 -5.94 -9.66
CA VAL A 208 -2.18 -6.62 -10.19
C VAL A 208 -3.21 -6.89 -9.10
N GLU A 209 -2.78 -7.48 -7.98
CA GLU A 209 -3.66 -7.76 -6.84
C GLU A 209 -4.24 -6.49 -6.21
N ALA A 210 -3.46 -5.41 -6.14
CA ALA A 210 -3.94 -4.13 -5.63
C ALA A 210 -5.01 -3.52 -6.55
N TYR A 211 -4.80 -3.53 -7.88
CA TYR A 211 -5.77 -3.03 -8.84
C TYR A 211 -7.01 -3.92 -8.95
N LYS A 212 -6.84 -5.25 -8.86
CA LYS A 212 -7.96 -6.18 -8.77
C LYS A 212 -8.88 -5.86 -7.60
N LYS A 213 -8.31 -5.65 -6.40
CA LYS A 213 -9.08 -5.23 -5.23
C LYS A 213 -9.74 -3.88 -5.43
N ALA A 214 -9.05 -2.90 -6.05
CA ALA A 214 -9.65 -1.61 -6.35
C ALA A 214 -10.88 -1.77 -7.25
N TYR A 215 -10.81 -2.62 -8.27
CA TYR A 215 -11.95 -2.93 -9.12
C TYR A 215 -13.07 -3.62 -8.33
N GLU A 216 -12.77 -4.68 -7.57
CA GLU A 216 -13.76 -5.50 -6.86
C GLU A 216 -14.49 -4.73 -5.75
N GLU A 217 -13.77 -3.88 -5.01
CA GLU A 217 -14.32 -3.16 -3.84
C GLU A 217 -14.99 -1.84 -4.21
N TYR A 218 -14.61 -1.19 -5.33
CA TYR A 218 -15.07 0.15 -5.70
C TYR A 218 -15.72 0.21 -7.09
N GLN A 219 -16.42 -0.85 -7.50
CA GLN A 219 -17.13 -0.95 -8.80
C GLN A 219 -18.19 0.14 -9.02
N THR A 220 -18.69 0.74 -7.96
CA THR A 220 -19.71 1.81 -8.03
C THR A 220 -19.15 3.14 -8.55
N ASP A 221 -17.83 3.30 -8.55
CA ASP A 221 -17.14 4.44 -9.17
C ASP A 221 -16.56 3.99 -10.53
N ASP A 222 -17.30 4.25 -11.60
CA ASP A 222 -16.90 3.87 -12.96
C ASP A 222 -15.50 4.36 -13.34
N THR A 223 -15.08 5.52 -12.81
CA THR A 223 -13.77 6.10 -13.10
C THR A 223 -12.66 5.26 -12.45
N VAL A 224 -12.84 4.92 -11.19
CA VAL A 224 -11.89 4.08 -10.44
C VAL A 224 -11.87 2.67 -11.03
N ALA A 225 -13.04 2.09 -11.30
CA ALA A 225 -13.16 0.73 -11.82
C ALA A 225 -12.50 0.58 -13.20
N ALA A 226 -12.76 1.52 -14.13
CA ALA A 226 -12.13 1.53 -15.44
C ALA A 226 -10.61 1.71 -15.35
N GLU A 227 -10.14 2.65 -14.53
CA GLU A 227 -8.71 2.86 -14.31
C GLU A 227 -8.04 1.64 -13.68
N ALA A 228 -8.72 0.97 -12.75
CA ALA A 228 -8.21 -0.25 -12.10
C ALA A 228 -8.03 -1.40 -13.09
N LEU A 229 -9.00 -1.64 -13.98
CA LEU A 229 -8.89 -2.65 -15.03
C LEU A 229 -7.78 -2.30 -16.02
N TYR A 230 -7.68 -1.04 -16.44
CA TYR A 230 -6.60 -0.58 -17.31
C TYR A 230 -5.21 -0.81 -16.65
N LYS A 231 -5.05 -0.41 -15.40
CA LYS A 231 -3.82 -0.56 -14.65
C LYS A 231 -3.47 -2.02 -14.36
N LYS A 232 -4.48 -2.86 -14.09
CA LYS A 232 -4.33 -4.31 -14.01
C LYS A 232 -3.75 -4.86 -15.31
N GLY A 233 -4.30 -4.46 -16.47
CA GLY A 233 -3.81 -4.84 -17.79
C GLY A 233 -2.36 -4.40 -18.02
N THR A 234 -2.02 -3.14 -17.71
CA THR A 234 -0.63 -2.64 -17.86
C THR A 234 0.36 -3.36 -16.96
N SER A 235 -0.03 -3.74 -15.73
CA SER A 235 0.84 -4.49 -14.82
C SER A 235 1.09 -5.91 -15.32
N TYR A 236 0.07 -6.60 -15.84
CA TYR A 236 0.26 -7.89 -16.52
C TYR A 236 1.13 -7.76 -17.78
N GLU A 237 0.89 -6.73 -18.63
CA GLU A 237 1.73 -6.47 -19.81
C GLU A 237 3.20 -6.29 -19.44
N ASN A 238 3.50 -5.55 -18.36
CA ASN A 238 4.86 -5.34 -17.89
C ASN A 238 5.45 -6.62 -17.27
N GLN A 239 4.64 -7.42 -16.58
CA GLN A 239 5.04 -8.72 -16.05
C GLN A 239 5.41 -9.70 -17.16
N SER A 240 4.67 -9.70 -18.27
CA SER A 240 4.92 -10.60 -19.41
C SER A 240 6.19 -10.27 -20.20
N LYS A 241 6.68 -9.02 -20.14
CA LYS A 241 7.93 -8.61 -20.82
C LYS A 241 9.16 -9.26 -20.22
N ASP A 242 9.13 -9.61 -18.93
CA ASP A 242 10.26 -10.22 -18.23
C ASP A 242 10.37 -11.74 -18.49
N ALA A 243 9.31 -12.39 -18.97
CA ALA A 243 9.30 -13.78 -19.37
C ALA A 243 8.99 -13.88 -20.86
N GLU A 244 10.04 -14.11 -21.67
CA GLU A 244 10.02 -14.06 -23.15
C GLU A 244 8.89 -14.89 -23.82
N TYR A 245 8.14 -15.70 -23.03
CA TYR A 245 7.10 -16.64 -23.49
C TYR A 245 5.95 -16.89 -22.49
N ASP A 246 5.69 -16.00 -21.54
CA ASP A 246 4.55 -16.20 -20.64
C ASP A 246 3.23 -15.83 -21.31
N GLN A 247 2.72 -16.81 -22.10
CA GLN A 247 1.46 -16.65 -22.86
C GLN A 247 0.26 -16.48 -21.92
N GLU A 248 0.31 -17.06 -20.71
CA GLU A 248 -0.77 -16.97 -19.73
C GLU A 248 -0.90 -15.55 -19.21
N VAL A 249 0.21 -14.93 -18.76
CA VAL A 249 0.22 -13.53 -18.28
C VAL A 249 -0.18 -12.56 -19.38
N THR A 250 0.27 -12.80 -20.62
CA THR A 250 -0.15 -11.97 -21.77
C THR A 250 -1.65 -12.07 -22.02
N MET A 251 -2.24 -13.25 -21.87
CA MET A 251 -3.69 -13.44 -22.02
C MET A 251 -4.44 -12.70 -20.91
N GLU A 252 -3.98 -12.76 -19.68
CA GLU A 252 -4.56 -12.01 -18.56
C GLU A 252 -4.50 -10.49 -18.77
N ALA A 253 -3.44 -9.98 -19.41
CA ALA A 253 -3.36 -8.57 -19.80
C ALA A 253 -4.43 -8.21 -20.84
N ILE A 254 -4.58 -9.04 -21.87
CA ILE A 254 -5.60 -8.84 -22.92
C ILE A 254 -6.99 -8.89 -22.29
N ASN A 255 -7.29 -9.89 -21.47
CA ASN A 255 -8.59 -10.03 -20.81
C ASN A 255 -8.92 -8.79 -19.96
N ALA A 256 -7.96 -8.27 -19.18
CA ALA A 256 -8.19 -7.08 -18.37
C ALA A 256 -8.53 -5.84 -19.20
N TYR A 257 -7.89 -5.66 -20.36
CA TYR A 257 -8.22 -4.57 -21.27
C TYR A 257 -9.56 -4.80 -22.01
N GLU A 258 -9.86 -6.03 -22.41
CA GLU A 258 -11.14 -6.39 -23.02
C GLU A 258 -12.31 -6.17 -22.03
N ASP A 259 -12.15 -6.57 -20.77
CA ASP A 259 -13.11 -6.29 -19.70
C ASP A 259 -13.36 -4.77 -19.55
N MET A 260 -12.27 -3.98 -19.54
CA MET A 260 -12.38 -2.52 -19.45
C MET A 260 -13.16 -1.94 -20.65
N LEU A 261 -12.85 -2.40 -21.86
CA LEU A 261 -13.52 -1.90 -23.07
C LEU A 261 -15.00 -2.31 -23.12
N ALA A 262 -15.32 -3.51 -22.65
CA ALA A 262 -16.70 -4.01 -22.63
C ALA A 262 -17.57 -3.30 -21.59
N LEU A 263 -17.01 -3.07 -20.40
CA LEU A 263 -17.75 -2.48 -19.27
C LEU A 263 -17.72 -0.95 -19.26
N TYR A 264 -16.63 -0.34 -19.73
CA TYR A 264 -16.40 1.10 -19.68
C TYR A 264 -15.93 1.68 -21.03
N PRO A 265 -16.69 1.52 -22.11
CA PRO A 265 -16.26 1.88 -23.49
C PRO A 265 -15.99 3.38 -23.69
N GLY A 266 -16.60 4.23 -22.86
CA GLY A 266 -16.46 5.68 -22.92
C GLY A 266 -15.26 6.28 -22.22
N THR A 267 -14.34 5.45 -21.70
CA THR A 267 -13.18 5.96 -20.96
C THR A 267 -12.12 6.58 -21.88
N PRO A 268 -11.39 7.60 -21.42
CA PRO A 268 -10.31 8.21 -22.22
C PRO A 268 -9.20 7.25 -22.63
N LYS A 269 -9.10 6.09 -21.96
CA LYS A 269 -8.07 5.06 -22.23
C LYS A 269 -8.52 3.94 -23.16
N ALA A 270 -9.76 3.97 -23.65
CA ALA A 270 -10.30 2.91 -24.50
C ALA A 270 -9.48 2.73 -25.79
N GLU A 271 -9.09 3.81 -26.43
CA GLU A 271 -8.26 3.77 -27.65
C GLU A 271 -6.89 3.16 -27.36
N ASP A 272 -6.20 3.59 -26.28
CA ASP A 272 -4.90 3.04 -25.90
C ASP A 272 -4.99 1.55 -25.55
N ALA A 273 -6.02 1.12 -24.82
CA ALA A 273 -6.25 -0.28 -24.52
C ALA A 273 -6.44 -1.13 -25.77
N SER A 274 -7.24 -0.65 -26.75
CA SER A 274 -7.44 -1.33 -28.04
C SER A 274 -6.12 -1.50 -28.80
N GLN A 275 -5.29 -0.47 -28.84
CA GLN A 275 -3.97 -0.51 -29.49
C GLN A 275 -3.03 -1.50 -28.79
N ARG A 276 -3.05 -1.56 -27.45
CA ARG A 276 -2.25 -2.52 -26.65
C ARG A 276 -2.69 -3.96 -26.92
N ILE A 277 -4.01 -4.23 -26.95
CA ILE A 277 -4.55 -5.55 -27.31
C ILE A 277 -4.05 -5.97 -28.69
N ALA A 278 -4.21 -5.10 -29.70
CA ALA A 278 -3.77 -5.40 -31.06
C ALA A 278 -2.27 -5.71 -31.13
N LYS A 279 -1.45 -4.93 -30.44
CA LYS A 279 0.01 -5.17 -30.34
C LYS A 279 0.33 -6.51 -29.69
N MET A 280 -0.29 -6.83 -28.56
CA MET A 280 -0.04 -8.10 -27.86
C MET A 280 -0.50 -9.31 -28.69
N LYS A 281 -1.67 -9.24 -29.34
CA LYS A 281 -2.15 -10.28 -30.25
C LYS A 281 -1.19 -10.48 -31.44
N THR A 282 -0.61 -9.39 -31.95
CA THR A 282 0.38 -9.46 -33.04
C THR A 282 1.68 -10.15 -32.58
N GLU A 283 2.15 -9.87 -31.37
CA GLU A 283 3.34 -10.54 -30.81
C GLU A 283 3.07 -12.03 -30.53
N GLN A 284 1.89 -12.39 -30.04
CA GLN A 284 1.49 -13.80 -29.89
C GLN A 284 1.42 -14.53 -31.24
N ALA A 285 0.93 -13.85 -32.28
CA ALA A 285 0.92 -14.40 -33.66
C ALA A 285 2.36 -14.66 -34.16
N ARG A 286 3.30 -13.74 -33.90
CA ARG A 286 4.72 -13.92 -34.19
C ARG A 286 5.30 -15.15 -33.48
N GLY A 287 5.01 -15.31 -32.20
CA GLY A 287 5.40 -16.49 -31.42
C GLY A 287 4.85 -17.80 -31.99
N SER A 288 3.56 -17.80 -32.35
CA SER A 288 2.88 -18.94 -32.95
C SER A 288 3.54 -19.35 -34.26
N ILE A 289 3.90 -18.38 -35.14
CA ILE A 289 4.65 -18.69 -36.39
C ILE A 289 6.02 -19.34 -36.08
N THR A 290 6.71 -18.89 -35.04
CA THR A 290 8.01 -19.48 -34.67
C THR A 290 7.85 -20.96 -34.30
N ILE A 291 6.80 -21.28 -33.54
CA ILE A 291 6.48 -22.67 -33.18
C ILE A 291 6.03 -23.45 -34.40
N ALA A 292 5.18 -22.88 -35.27
CA ALA A 292 4.74 -23.52 -36.50
C ALA A 292 5.92 -23.91 -37.40
N LYS A 293 6.90 -23.01 -37.59
CA LYS A 293 8.12 -23.30 -38.36
C LYS A 293 8.97 -24.42 -37.74
N PHE A 294 8.99 -24.53 -36.41
CA PHE A 294 9.68 -25.67 -35.75
C PHE A 294 8.99 -26.99 -36.10
N TYR A 295 7.66 -27.05 -36.04
CA TYR A 295 6.91 -28.26 -36.44
C TYR A 295 7.08 -28.55 -37.95
N GLU A 296 7.04 -27.55 -38.80
CA GLU A 296 7.29 -27.67 -40.23
C GLU A 296 8.67 -28.25 -40.53
N LYS A 297 9.73 -27.76 -39.88
CA LYS A 297 11.08 -28.27 -40.00
C LYS A 297 11.17 -29.78 -39.59
N LYS A 298 10.34 -30.22 -38.67
CA LYS A 298 10.21 -31.59 -38.22
C LYS A 298 9.28 -32.44 -39.11
N LYS A 299 8.75 -31.86 -40.17
CA LYS A 299 7.75 -32.49 -41.08
C LYS A 299 6.45 -32.91 -40.36
N LYS A 300 6.16 -32.30 -39.22
CA LYS A 300 4.92 -32.52 -38.46
C LYS A 300 3.85 -31.52 -38.94
N TRP A 301 3.29 -31.75 -40.11
CA TRP A 301 2.45 -30.80 -40.84
C TRP A 301 1.19 -30.43 -40.09
N HIS A 302 0.50 -31.37 -39.46
CA HIS A 302 -0.70 -31.09 -38.67
C HIS A 302 -0.37 -30.18 -37.45
N GLY A 303 0.75 -30.41 -36.79
CA GLY A 303 1.23 -29.56 -35.70
C GLY A 303 1.56 -28.14 -36.20
N ALA A 304 2.21 -28.01 -37.36
CA ALA A 304 2.48 -26.71 -37.97
C ALA A 304 1.18 -25.95 -38.33
N LYS A 305 0.20 -26.67 -38.87
CA LYS A 305 -1.13 -26.09 -39.21
C LYS A 305 -1.79 -25.45 -38.00
N VAL A 306 -1.86 -26.16 -36.87
CA VAL A 306 -2.49 -25.63 -35.64
C VAL A 306 -1.89 -24.28 -35.22
N TYR A 307 -0.58 -24.13 -35.28
CA TYR A 307 0.08 -22.89 -34.86
C TYR A 307 -0.01 -21.79 -35.96
N TYR A 308 -0.08 -22.12 -37.23
CA TYR A 308 -0.35 -21.15 -38.28
C TYR A 308 -1.80 -20.65 -38.21
N ASP A 309 -2.79 -21.53 -37.99
CA ASP A 309 -4.18 -21.16 -37.77
C ASP A 309 -4.29 -20.21 -36.56
N ARG A 310 -3.65 -20.57 -35.46
CA ARG A 310 -3.60 -19.70 -34.24
C ARG A 310 -3.02 -18.30 -34.54
N ALA A 311 -1.98 -18.22 -35.37
CA ALA A 311 -1.40 -16.92 -35.74
C ALA A 311 -2.38 -16.07 -36.56
N ILE A 312 -3.17 -16.72 -37.45
CA ILE A 312 -4.21 -16.05 -38.23
C ILE A 312 -5.35 -15.55 -37.35
N ASP A 313 -5.81 -16.39 -36.40
CA ASP A 313 -6.91 -16.07 -35.49
C ASP A 313 -6.55 -14.88 -34.58
N LEU A 314 -5.31 -14.84 -34.11
CA LEU A 314 -4.83 -13.78 -33.22
C LEU A 314 -4.71 -12.43 -33.92
N ALA A 315 -4.20 -12.38 -35.15
CA ALA A 315 -3.90 -11.14 -35.83
C ALA A 315 -4.04 -11.30 -37.38
N PRO A 316 -5.27 -11.46 -37.90
CA PRO A 316 -5.52 -11.82 -39.33
C PRO A 316 -5.01 -10.80 -40.33
N ASP A 317 -5.00 -9.51 -39.95
CA ASP A 317 -4.62 -8.39 -40.80
C ASP A 317 -3.15 -7.96 -40.60
N SER A 318 -2.45 -8.56 -39.66
CA SER A 318 -1.02 -8.30 -39.44
C SER A 318 -0.14 -8.99 -40.50
N GLU A 319 1.10 -8.50 -40.66
CA GLU A 319 2.11 -9.17 -41.47
C GLU A 319 2.26 -10.65 -41.10
N HIS A 320 2.19 -10.95 -39.77
CA HIS A 320 2.31 -12.31 -39.28
C HIS A 320 1.10 -13.18 -39.69
N GLY A 321 -0.12 -12.68 -39.59
CA GLY A 321 -1.32 -13.39 -40.07
C GLY A 321 -1.29 -13.67 -41.56
N GLN A 322 -0.88 -12.70 -42.38
CA GLN A 322 -0.74 -12.88 -43.81
C GLN A 322 0.33 -13.94 -44.16
N ARG A 323 1.49 -13.87 -43.53
CA ARG A 323 2.57 -14.85 -43.67
C ARG A 323 2.14 -16.27 -43.24
N ALA A 324 1.33 -16.38 -42.20
CA ALA A 324 0.76 -17.65 -41.78
C ALA A 324 -0.19 -18.23 -42.82
N LYS A 325 -1.07 -17.42 -43.42
CA LYS A 325 -1.96 -17.83 -44.54
C LYS A 325 -1.18 -18.36 -45.74
N GLU A 326 -0.13 -17.64 -46.15
CA GLU A 326 0.76 -18.07 -47.24
C GLU A 326 1.43 -19.43 -46.94
N ARG A 327 1.94 -19.62 -45.73
CA ARG A 327 2.59 -20.88 -45.34
C ARG A 327 1.62 -22.05 -45.26
N LEU A 328 0.39 -21.83 -44.76
CA LEU A 328 -0.65 -22.86 -44.75
C LEU A 328 -0.96 -23.38 -46.17
N ALA A 329 -1.08 -22.49 -47.15
CA ALA A 329 -1.30 -22.89 -48.55
C ALA A 329 -0.15 -23.77 -49.08
N VAL A 330 1.10 -23.54 -48.60
CA VAL A 330 2.24 -24.35 -49.00
C VAL A 330 2.23 -25.73 -48.35
N ILE A 331 1.97 -25.79 -47.01
CA ILE A 331 2.03 -27.07 -46.30
C ILE A 331 0.83 -27.97 -46.53
N ALA A 332 -0.31 -27.44 -46.98
CA ALA A 332 -1.51 -28.22 -47.32
C ALA A 332 -1.19 -29.41 -48.25
N LYS A 333 -0.33 -29.19 -49.24
CA LYS A 333 0.10 -30.24 -50.19
C LYS A 333 0.78 -31.42 -49.52
N TYR A 334 1.59 -31.13 -48.49
CA TYR A 334 2.33 -32.17 -47.75
C TYR A 334 1.46 -32.91 -46.73
N MET A 335 0.36 -32.27 -46.31
CA MET A 335 -0.62 -32.93 -45.42
C MET A 335 -1.40 -33.98 -46.15
N ASP A 336 -1.92 -33.64 -47.37
CA ASP A 336 -2.63 -34.60 -48.21
C ASP A 336 -1.77 -35.84 -48.55
N GLU A 337 -0.45 -35.64 -48.79
CA GLU A 337 0.49 -36.75 -49.04
C GLU A 337 0.70 -37.63 -47.79
N THR A 338 0.72 -37.03 -46.62
CA THR A 338 0.93 -37.74 -45.34
C THR A 338 -0.30 -38.57 -44.97
N ASP A 339 -1.49 -37.99 -45.10
CA ASP A 339 -2.76 -38.68 -44.82
C ASP A 339 -3.03 -39.84 -45.79
N ALA A 340 -2.57 -39.74 -47.04
CA ALA A 340 -2.62 -40.84 -48.00
C ALA A 340 -1.73 -42.01 -47.63
N VAL A 341 -0.55 -41.77 -47.02
CA VAL A 341 0.41 -42.82 -46.59
C VAL A 341 -0.05 -43.53 -45.31
N GLU A 342 -0.77 -42.83 -44.39
CA GLU A 342 -1.30 -43.43 -43.15
C GLU A 342 -2.57 -44.27 -43.39
N THR A 343 -3.19 -44.18 -44.55
CA THR A 343 -4.40 -44.95 -44.93
C THR A 343 -4.14 -46.18 -45.81
N GLU A 344 -2.89 -46.40 -46.24
CA GLU A 344 -2.42 -47.64 -46.86
C GLU A 344 -1.74 -48.58 -45.82
#